data_cc397b40edfd93ddc1648a05e84fc9b4
#
_entry.id   cc397b40edfd93ddc1648a05e84fc9b4
#
_cell.length_a   1.000
_cell.length_b   1.000
_cell.length_c   1.000
_cell.angle_alpha   90.00
_cell.angle_beta   90.00
_cell.angle_gamma   90.00
#
_symmetry.space_group_name_H-M   'P 1'
#
loop_
_entity.id
_entity.type
_entity.pdbx_description
1 polymer ?
#
loop_
_entity_poly.entity_id
_entity_poly.type
_entity_poly.pdbx_seq_one_letter_code
_entity_poly.pdbx_strand_id
1 'polypeptide(L)'
;RIAELHPVYQPYVIKLINTGYQKLGICWTITDGYRSPSAQDALPSANTNARALQSYHQYGLAIDIWSVRNGESFAYNKKLGSKAIEITTKDHNALGPIGESLGLVWGGRWKDPVDRPHYQLLPNGKTWRNLKPQLLKIGVSNYKKLTF
;
A
#
# COMPACT_ATOMS: atom_id res chain seq x y z
N ARG A 1 1.30 -1.20 12.36
CA ARG A 1 0.58 -0.68 11.18
C ARG A 1 -0.38 -1.68 10.55
N ILE A 2 -0.06 -2.99 10.59
CA ILE A 2 -0.96 -4.04 10.08
C ILE A 2 -2.29 -4.03 10.85
N ALA A 3 -2.25 -3.85 12.16
CA ALA A 3 -3.45 -3.82 13.01
C ALA A 3 -4.42 -2.68 12.65
N GLU A 4 -3.96 -1.62 11.99
CA GLU A 4 -4.79 -0.50 11.53
C GLU A 4 -5.49 -0.78 10.19
N LEU A 5 -5.06 -1.83 9.47
CA LEU A 5 -5.67 -2.21 8.20
C LEU A 5 -7.02 -2.89 8.42
N HIS A 6 -7.86 -2.87 7.39
CA HIS A 6 -9.11 -3.63 7.42
C HIS A 6 -8.80 -5.11 7.67
N PRO A 7 -9.55 -5.81 8.53
CA PRO A 7 -9.28 -7.22 8.86
C PRO A 7 -9.19 -8.13 7.63
N VAL A 8 -9.97 -7.88 6.59
CA VAL A 8 -9.91 -8.68 5.34
C VAL A 8 -8.56 -8.57 4.63
N TYR A 9 -7.88 -7.43 4.77
CA TYR A 9 -6.61 -7.16 4.08
C TYR A 9 -5.38 -7.65 4.86
N GLN A 10 -5.48 -7.71 6.18
CA GLN A 10 -4.34 -8.06 7.03
C GLN A 10 -3.65 -9.39 6.63
N PRO A 11 -4.38 -10.50 6.36
CA PRO A 11 -3.73 -11.75 5.95
C PRO A 11 -2.95 -11.64 4.63
N TYR A 12 -3.44 -10.84 3.69
CA TYR A 12 -2.75 -10.61 2.41
C TYR A 12 -1.41 -9.91 2.61
N VAL A 13 -1.38 -8.91 3.48
CA VAL A 13 -0.17 -8.13 3.78
C VAL A 13 0.86 -9.00 4.47
N ILE A 14 0.44 -9.79 5.47
CA ILE A 14 1.32 -10.73 6.17
C ILE A 14 1.92 -11.73 5.17
N LYS A 15 1.10 -12.28 4.29
CA LYS A 15 1.56 -13.24 3.28
C LYS A 15 2.51 -12.61 2.27
N LEU A 16 2.25 -11.37 1.87
CA LEU A 16 3.14 -10.62 0.98
C LEU A 16 4.54 -10.46 1.58
N ILE A 17 4.60 -10.01 2.82
CA ILE A 17 5.87 -9.78 3.53
C ILE A 17 6.62 -11.10 3.72
N ASN A 18 5.93 -12.14 4.16
CA ASN A 18 6.55 -13.45 4.40
C ASN A 18 7.03 -14.10 3.10
N THR A 19 6.23 -14.05 2.05
CA THR A 19 6.59 -14.61 0.74
C THR A 19 7.75 -13.83 0.12
N GLY A 20 7.74 -12.50 0.25
CA GLY A 20 8.86 -11.66 -0.19
C GLY A 20 10.16 -12.02 0.49
N TYR A 21 10.12 -12.24 1.81
CA TYR A 21 11.30 -12.70 2.54
C TYR A 21 11.76 -14.09 2.10
N GLN A 22 10.84 -15.05 2.00
CA GLN A 22 11.16 -16.43 1.65
C GLN A 22 11.74 -16.56 0.24
N LYS A 23 11.17 -15.85 -0.74
CA LYS A 23 11.57 -15.96 -2.15
C LYS A 23 12.72 -15.05 -2.55
N LEU A 24 12.82 -13.87 -1.92
CA LEU A 24 13.79 -12.85 -2.33
C LEU A 24 14.91 -12.65 -1.32
N GLY A 25 14.76 -13.17 -0.09
CA GLY A 25 15.69 -12.90 1.01
C GLY A 25 15.69 -11.45 1.47
N ILE A 26 14.63 -10.70 1.17
CA ILE A 26 14.51 -9.28 1.48
C ILE A 26 13.47 -9.07 2.57
N CYS A 27 13.83 -8.30 3.61
CA CYS A 27 12.90 -7.81 4.62
C CYS A 27 12.16 -6.57 4.11
N TRP A 28 10.91 -6.41 4.54
CA TRP A 28 10.04 -5.32 4.08
C TRP A 28 9.42 -4.60 5.26
N THR A 29 9.26 -3.29 5.14
CA THR A 29 8.58 -2.46 6.13
C THR A 29 7.44 -1.68 5.51
N ILE A 30 6.32 -1.59 6.23
CA ILE A 30 5.18 -0.77 5.83
C ILE A 30 5.47 0.66 6.26
N THR A 31 5.53 1.57 5.30
CA THR A 31 5.76 3.00 5.55
C THR A 31 4.45 3.78 5.66
N ASP A 32 3.41 3.33 4.97
CA ASP A 32 2.08 3.92 5.04
C ASP A 32 1.01 2.82 4.97
N GLY A 33 -0.02 2.95 5.80
CA GLY A 33 -1.15 2.02 5.85
C GLY A 33 -2.47 2.77 5.82
N TYR A 34 -3.27 2.68 6.90
CA TYR A 34 -4.49 3.48 6.99
C TYR A 34 -4.17 4.97 7.03
N ARG A 35 -4.95 5.74 6.29
CA ARG A 35 -4.87 7.20 6.24
C ARG A 35 -6.28 7.77 6.35
N SER A 36 -6.48 8.71 7.29
CA SER A 36 -7.78 9.38 7.43
C SER A 36 -8.10 10.25 6.21
N PRO A 37 -9.40 10.54 5.95
CA PRO A 37 -9.77 11.44 4.85
C PRO A 37 -9.11 12.82 4.94
N SER A 38 -9.00 13.39 6.13
CA SER A 38 -8.33 14.67 6.33
C SER A 38 -6.83 14.60 6.03
N ALA A 39 -6.16 13.51 6.41
CA ALA A 39 -4.76 13.30 6.08
C ALA A 39 -4.54 13.13 4.57
N GLN A 40 -5.48 12.49 3.87
CA GLN A 40 -5.44 12.36 2.41
C GLN A 40 -5.54 13.73 1.72
N ASP A 41 -6.45 14.59 2.16
CA ASP A 41 -6.62 15.93 1.59
C ASP A 41 -5.43 16.85 1.87
N ALA A 42 -4.71 16.60 2.98
CA ALA A 42 -3.52 17.37 3.34
C ALA A 42 -2.29 16.99 2.49
N LEU A 43 -2.32 15.89 1.72
CA LEU A 43 -1.20 15.51 0.88
C LEU A 43 -1.01 16.51 -0.27
N PRO A 44 0.24 16.87 -0.62
CA PRO A 44 0.52 17.67 -1.80
C PRO A 44 0.00 16.98 -3.07
N SER A 45 -0.54 17.77 -4.01
CA SER A 45 -1.04 17.24 -5.29
C SER A 45 0.04 16.51 -6.11
N ALA A 46 1.32 16.84 -5.89
CA ALA A 46 2.45 16.13 -6.50
C ALA A 46 2.59 14.68 -6.03
N ASN A 47 2.05 14.34 -4.84
CA ASN A 47 2.18 13.01 -4.25
C ASN A 47 1.01 12.10 -4.57
N THR A 48 -0.14 12.65 -4.93
CA THR A 48 -1.35 11.87 -5.21
C THR A 48 -2.36 12.68 -6.02
N ASN A 49 -3.09 11.99 -6.90
CA ASN A 49 -4.26 12.53 -7.59
C ASN A 49 -5.56 12.28 -6.79
N ALA A 50 -5.51 11.42 -5.77
CA ALA A 50 -6.67 11.06 -4.97
C ALA A 50 -6.94 12.10 -3.88
N ARG A 51 -8.20 12.47 -3.72
CA ARG A 51 -8.69 13.32 -2.63
C ARG A 51 -9.38 12.48 -1.58
N ALA A 52 -9.99 13.12 -0.57
CA ALA A 52 -10.70 12.42 0.50
C ALA A 52 -11.65 11.36 -0.05
N LEU A 53 -11.59 10.16 0.51
CA LEU A 53 -12.38 8.98 0.14
C LEU A 53 -12.16 8.45 -1.29
N GLN A 54 -11.07 8.86 -1.93
CA GLN A 54 -10.67 8.37 -3.27
C GLN A 54 -9.45 7.48 -3.25
N SER A 55 -8.84 7.24 -2.08
CA SER A 55 -7.69 6.36 -1.92
C SER A 55 -8.04 5.15 -1.07
N TYR A 56 -7.57 3.97 -1.47
CA TYR A 56 -7.78 2.73 -0.72
C TYR A 56 -7.11 2.74 0.66
N HIS A 57 -6.14 3.60 0.90
CA HIS A 57 -5.58 3.84 2.23
C HIS A 57 -6.66 4.26 3.24
N GLN A 58 -7.68 4.97 2.81
CA GLN A 58 -8.77 5.47 3.67
C GLN A 58 -9.78 4.39 4.04
N TYR A 59 -9.72 3.24 3.35
CA TYR A 59 -10.57 2.07 3.62
C TYR A 59 -9.79 0.98 4.36
N GLY A 60 -8.52 1.23 4.70
CA GLY A 60 -7.64 0.22 5.27
C GLY A 60 -7.29 -0.90 4.29
N LEU A 61 -7.37 -0.65 2.99
CA LEU A 61 -7.21 -1.63 1.91
C LEU A 61 -5.96 -1.38 1.04
N ALA A 62 -5.07 -0.50 1.46
CA ALA A 62 -3.81 -0.24 0.78
C ALA A 62 -2.67 -0.07 1.76
N ILE A 63 -1.48 -0.42 1.29
CA ILE A 63 -0.20 -0.16 1.97
C ILE A 63 0.81 0.39 0.98
N ASP A 64 1.77 1.14 1.50
CA ASP A 64 3.05 1.39 0.88
C ASP A 64 4.11 0.63 1.66
N ILE A 65 4.97 -0.09 0.94
CA ILE A 65 5.95 -1.00 1.52
C ILE A 65 7.31 -0.77 0.87
N TRP A 66 8.38 -0.86 1.67
CA TRP A 66 9.73 -0.64 1.20
C TRP A 66 10.66 -1.74 1.70
N SER A 67 11.68 -2.05 0.90
CA SER A 67 12.73 -2.98 1.30
C SER A 67 13.57 -2.40 2.44
N VAL A 68 14.01 -3.30 3.32
CA VAL A 68 14.91 -2.98 4.43
C VAL A 68 16.21 -3.73 4.19
N ARG A 69 17.32 -2.99 4.12
CA ARG A 69 18.65 -3.55 3.94
C ARG A 69 19.58 -2.99 5.01
N ASN A 70 20.37 -3.87 5.64
CA ASN A 70 21.28 -3.47 6.74
C ASN A 70 20.55 -2.72 7.86
N GLY A 71 19.30 -3.11 8.16
CA GLY A 71 18.49 -2.49 9.20
C GLY A 71 17.87 -1.14 8.83
N GLU A 72 18.06 -0.67 7.59
CA GLU A 72 17.53 0.62 7.14
C GLU A 72 16.56 0.46 5.95
N SER A 73 15.48 1.23 5.98
CA SER A 73 14.60 1.37 4.82
C SER A 73 15.28 2.26 3.78
N PHE A 74 15.43 1.76 2.56
CA PHE A 74 16.02 2.53 1.47
C PHE A 74 15.21 3.77 1.09
N ALA A 75 13.90 3.79 1.39
CA ALA A 75 13.06 4.97 1.16
C ALA A 75 13.62 6.25 1.79
N TYR A 76 14.31 6.11 2.91
CA TYR A 76 14.80 7.24 3.70
C TYR A 76 16.32 7.36 3.72
N ASN A 77 17.04 6.49 3.03
CA ASN A 77 18.48 6.50 3.05
C ASN A 77 19.06 7.44 1.99
N LYS A 78 19.10 8.73 2.33
CA LYS A 78 19.62 9.78 1.44
C LYS A 78 21.13 9.63 1.14
N LYS A 79 21.87 8.87 1.95
CA LYS A 79 23.31 8.67 1.75
C LYS A 79 23.65 7.86 0.51
N LEU A 80 22.70 7.02 0.04
CA LEU A 80 22.91 6.16 -1.12
C LEU A 80 22.55 6.84 -2.44
N GLY A 81 21.86 7.99 -2.41
CA GLY A 81 21.52 8.77 -3.61
C GLY A 81 20.87 7.93 -4.72
N SER A 82 21.38 8.08 -5.94
CA SER A 82 20.86 7.37 -7.11
C SER A 82 20.97 5.84 -7.00
N LYS A 83 21.95 5.33 -6.27
CA LYS A 83 22.12 3.90 -6.03
C LYS A 83 20.97 3.32 -5.19
N ALA A 84 20.48 4.08 -4.20
CA ALA A 84 19.29 3.67 -3.43
C ALA A 84 18.06 3.54 -4.32
N ILE A 85 17.87 4.47 -5.25
CA ILE A 85 16.76 4.44 -6.21
C ILE A 85 16.85 3.19 -7.09
N GLU A 86 18.04 2.86 -7.59
CA GLU A 86 18.28 1.67 -8.41
C GLU A 86 17.95 0.39 -7.64
N ILE A 87 18.47 0.24 -6.42
CA ILE A 87 18.25 -0.93 -5.57
C ILE A 87 16.77 -1.08 -5.22
N THR A 88 16.12 -0.01 -4.78
CA THR A 88 14.71 -0.06 -4.40
C THR A 88 13.80 -0.35 -5.58
N THR A 89 14.09 0.21 -6.74
CA THR A 89 13.34 -0.09 -7.97
C THR A 89 13.44 -1.57 -8.32
N LYS A 90 14.64 -2.15 -8.24
CA LYS A 90 14.85 -3.58 -8.47
C LYS A 90 14.10 -4.43 -7.45
N ASP A 91 14.15 -4.05 -6.18
CA ASP A 91 13.44 -4.76 -5.11
C ASP A 91 11.93 -4.74 -5.34
N HIS A 92 11.37 -3.57 -5.64
CA HIS A 92 9.94 -3.43 -5.93
C HIS A 92 9.52 -4.23 -7.16
N ASN A 93 10.32 -4.20 -8.23
CA ASN A 93 10.03 -4.96 -9.44
C ASN A 93 10.07 -6.48 -9.20
N ALA A 94 10.81 -6.94 -8.21
CA ALA A 94 10.82 -8.34 -7.80
C ALA A 94 9.61 -8.70 -6.91
N LEU A 95 9.18 -7.81 -6.02
CA LEU A 95 8.06 -8.07 -5.12
C LEU A 95 6.70 -7.94 -5.83
N GLY A 96 6.57 -7.00 -6.77
CA GLY A 96 5.31 -6.70 -7.45
C GLY A 96 4.57 -7.92 -7.98
N PRO A 97 5.22 -8.79 -8.80
CA PRO A 97 4.58 -10.00 -9.31
C PRO A 97 4.16 -10.97 -8.21
N ILE A 98 4.86 -11.02 -7.08
CA ILE A 98 4.47 -11.82 -5.93
C ILE A 98 3.15 -11.30 -5.36
N GLY A 99 3.02 -9.98 -5.17
CA GLY A 99 1.78 -9.36 -4.72
C GLY A 99 0.61 -9.64 -5.66
N GLU A 100 0.84 -9.52 -6.95
CA GLU A 100 -0.17 -9.83 -7.97
C GLU A 100 -0.61 -11.30 -7.93
N SER A 101 0.32 -12.23 -7.71
CA SER A 101 0.00 -13.66 -7.57
C SER A 101 -0.85 -13.96 -6.33
N LEU A 102 -0.80 -13.11 -5.32
CA LEU A 102 -1.63 -13.20 -4.12
C LEU A 102 -3.02 -12.57 -4.29
N GLY A 103 -3.30 -11.94 -5.43
CA GLY A 103 -4.56 -11.27 -5.70
C GLY A 103 -4.57 -9.78 -5.40
N LEU A 104 -3.41 -9.17 -5.18
CA LEU A 104 -3.30 -7.73 -4.94
C LEU A 104 -3.09 -6.96 -6.25
N VAL A 105 -3.55 -5.73 -6.26
CA VAL A 105 -3.21 -4.76 -7.31
C VAL A 105 -1.90 -4.08 -6.91
N TRP A 106 -0.93 -4.08 -7.81
CA TRP A 106 0.36 -3.45 -7.61
C TRP A 106 0.46 -2.13 -8.41
N GLY A 107 0.75 -1.04 -7.72
CA GLY A 107 0.88 0.29 -8.33
C GLY A 107 2.08 0.45 -9.26
N GLY A 108 3.00 -0.54 -9.28
CA GLY A 108 4.11 -0.56 -10.23
C GLY A 108 3.70 -0.74 -11.68
N ARG A 109 2.46 -1.17 -11.96
CA ARG A 109 1.88 -1.26 -13.30
C ARG A 109 1.27 0.05 -13.79
N TRP A 110 1.11 1.02 -12.91
CA TRP A 110 0.52 2.31 -13.27
C TRP A 110 1.52 3.17 -14.02
N LYS A 111 1.00 4.13 -14.81
CA LYS A 111 1.86 5.01 -15.64
C LYS A 111 1.85 6.46 -15.18
N ASP A 112 0.73 6.96 -14.61
CA ASP A 112 0.54 8.38 -14.29
C ASP A 112 -0.04 8.57 -12.88
N PRO A 113 0.78 8.50 -11.84
CA PRO A 113 2.18 8.10 -11.79
C PRO A 113 2.35 6.59 -11.57
N VAL A 114 3.53 6.06 -11.87
CA VAL A 114 3.95 4.75 -11.39
C VAL A 114 4.12 4.83 -9.87
N ASP A 115 3.61 3.83 -9.15
CA ASP A 115 3.66 3.80 -7.68
C ASP A 115 4.08 2.41 -7.20
N ARG A 116 5.37 2.13 -7.30
CA ARG A 116 5.95 0.80 -7.02
C ARG A 116 5.80 0.33 -5.56
N PRO A 117 5.84 1.20 -4.52
CA PRO A 117 5.61 0.75 -3.15
C PRO A 117 4.17 0.34 -2.86
N HIS A 118 3.22 0.71 -3.69
CA HIS A 118 1.78 0.63 -3.41
C HIS A 118 1.20 -0.73 -3.78
N TYR A 119 0.47 -1.33 -2.82
CA TYR A 119 -0.36 -2.53 -2.99
C TYR A 119 -1.73 -2.29 -2.40
N GLN A 120 -2.78 -2.73 -3.10
CA GLN A 120 -4.15 -2.61 -2.63
C GLN A 120 -4.97 -3.86 -2.90
N LEU A 121 -6.00 -4.06 -2.08
CA LEU A 121 -6.98 -5.13 -2.24
C LEU A 121 -8.30 -4.53 -2.73
N LEU A 122 -8.90 -5.16 -3.74
CA LEU A 122 -10.26 -4.89 -4.20
C LEU A 122 -11.15 -6.07 -3.74
N PRO A 123 -11.69 -6.04 -2.51
CA PRO A 123 -12.41 -7.20 -1.98
C PRO A 123 -13.67 -7.46 -2.82
N ASN A 124 -13.79 -8.69 -3.36
CA ASN A 124 -14.85 -9.05 -4.31
C ASN A 124 -14.96 -8.08 -5.51
N GLY A 125 -13.84 -7.49 -5.93
CA GLY A 125 -13.81 -6.52 -7.02
C GLY A 125 -14.41 -5.15 -6.68
N LYS A 126 -14.74 -4.89 -5.42
CA LYS A 126 -15.30 -3.60 -4.98
C LYS A 126 -14.25 -2.50 -5.08
N THR A 127 -14.62 -1.39 -5.72
CA THR A 127 -13.79 -0.19 -5.80
C THR A 127 -14.18 0.81 -4.72
N TRP A 128 -13.34 1.84 -4.53
CA TRP A 128 -13.69 2.92 -3.59
C TRP A 128 -15.02 3.60 -3.93
N ARG A 129 -15.41 3.61 -5.21
CA ARG A 129 -16.70 4.16 -5.64
C ARG A 129 -17.87 3.34 -5.09
N ASN A 130 -17.72 2.02 -5.00
CA ASN A 130 -18.71 1.13 -4.38
C ASN A 130 -18.70 1.27 -2.84
N LEU A 131 -17.51 1.44 -2.25
CA LEU A 131 -17.34 1.44 -0.79
C LEU A 131 -17.64 2.79 -0.16
N LYS A 132 -17.45 3.89 -0.89
CA LYS A 132 -17.66 5.25 -0.37
C LYS A 132 -19.07 5.46 0.23
N PRO A 133 -20.19 5.09 -0.45
CA PRO A 133 -21.51 5.25 0.14
C PRO A 133 -21.68 4.47 1.44
N GLN A 134 -21.16 3.24 1.50
CA GLN A 134 -21.21 2.43 2.73
C GLN A 134 -20.40 3.09 3.85
N LEU A 135 -19.18 3.56 3.54
CA LEU A 135 -18.32 4.20 4.54
C LEU A 135 -18.95 5.47 5.11
N LEU A 136 -19.56 6.29 4.26
CA LEU A 136 -20.26 7.50 4.72
C LEU A 136 -21.45 7.16 5.62
N LYS A 137 -22.16 6.08 5.31
CA LYS A 137 -23.31 5.63 6.11
C LYS A 137 -22.90 5.14 7.51
N ILE A 138 -21.81 4.35 7.61
CA ILE A 138 -21.36 3.77 8.88
C ILE A 138 -20.42 4.71 9.66
N GLY A 139 -19.93 5.78 9.04
CA GLY A 139 -18.95 6.71 9.59
C GLY A 139 -17.51 6.35 9.19
N VAL A 140 -16.73 7.35 8.78
CA VAL A 140 -15.38 7.16 8.19
C VAL A 140 -14.40 6.49 9.16
N SER A 141 -14.55 6.69 10.47
CA SER A 141 -13.72 6.03 11.47
C SER A 141 -14.03 4.55 11.65
N ASN A 142 -15.15 4.08 11.13
CA ASN A 142 -15.61 2.70 11.20
C ASN A 142 -15.24 1.87 9.97
N TYR A 143 -14.20 2.26 9.24
CA TYR A 143 -13.77 1.58 8.00
C TYR A 143 -13.53 0.07 8.20
N LYS A 144 -13.10 -0.37 9.38
CA LYS A 144 -12.91 -1.79 9.69
C LYS A 144 -14.21 -2.60 9.70
N LYS A 145 -15.35 -1.93 9.74
CA LYS A 145 -16.69 -2.56 9.71
C LYS A 145 -17.28 -2.64 8.31
N LEU A 146 -16.57 -2.16 7.28
CA LEU A 146 -17.00 -2.32 5.89
C LEU A 146 -17.17 -3.81 5.56
N THR A 147 -18.21 -4.11 4.79
CA THR A 147 -18.51 -5.45 4.26
C THR A 147 -18.44 -5.45 2.74
N PHE A 148 -18.20 -6.64 2.17
CA PHE A 148 -17.91 -6.77 0.73
C PHE A 148 -18.74 -7.82 0.02
#